data_b3df283785ee945e1061ab73de6b6977
#
_entry.id   b3df283785ee945e1061ab73de6b6977
#
_cell.length_a   1.000
_cell.length_b   1.000
_cell.length_c   1.000
_cell.angle_alpha   90.00
_cell.angle_beta   90.00
_cell.angle_gamma   90.00
#
_symmetry.space_group_name_H-M   'P 1'
#
loop_
_entity.id
_entity.type
_entity.pdbx_description
1 polymer ?
#
loop_
_entity_poly.entity_id
_entity_poly.type
_entity_poly.pdbx_seq_one_letter_code
_entity_poly.pdbx_strand_id
1 'polypeptide(L)'
;MDKSKYTAYRILITKEKWVYTDTLGQEIPVDKNDFSLTLEGKKITFDCAFNAIHGTPGEDGNLQAYFALVGVPITGCSMYASALTFNKRDMLSVLKPYGIPRAKAYYLNQGEPFSTREIIKTVGLPCFVKANRSGSSIGVFKAYDEKDIDQAIEKAFEVDTEVIIEEFLKGTEVSVGVITYHGKKRVFPITEIVSENDFFDYEAKYQGKSKEITP
;
A
#
# COMPACT_ATOMS: atom_id res chain seq x y z
N MET A 1 -5.40 11.77 -18.05
CA MET A 1 -4.27 12.73 -18.23
C MET A 1 -4.59 13.69 -19.35
N ASP A 2 -4.30 14.96 -19.17
CA ASP A 2 -4.50 16.01 -20.17
C ASP A 2 -3.44 15.90 -21.29
N LYS A 3 -3.86 15.37 -22.44
CA LYS A 3 -2.97 15.13 -23.61
C LYS A 3 -2.46 16.42 -24.27
N SER A 4 -3.04 17.58 -23.96
CA SER A 4 -2.54 18.88 -24.46
C SER A 4 -1.30 19.35 -23.68
N LYS A 5 -1.05 18.81 -22.50
CA LYS A 5 0.04 19.20 -21.60
C LYS A 5 1.09 18.11 -21.41
N TYR A 6 0.70 16.84 -21.60
CA TYR A 6 1.55 15.69 -21.23
C TYR A 6 1.58 14.65 -22.35
N THR A 7 2.76 14.14 -22.64
CA THR A 7 2.95 12.90 -23.40
C THR A 7 3.20 11.77 -22.43
N ALA A 8 2.30 10.79 -22.36
CA ALA A 8 2.37 9.71 -21.39
C ALA A 8 2.81 8.40 -22.03
N TYR A 9 3.72 7.72 -21.37
CA TYR A 9 4.19 6.39 -21.71
C TYR A 9 3.82 5.43 -20.57
N ARG A 10 3.06 4.38 -20.87
CA ARG A 10 2.66 3.39 -19.88
C ARG A 10 3.76 2.35 -19.77
N ILE A 11 4.51 2.39 -18.68
CA ILE A 11 5.58 1.44 -18.38
C ILE A 11 5.04 0.34 -17.48
N LEU A 12 5.16 -0.91 -17.91
CA LEU A 12 4.93 -2.10 -17.08
C LEU A 12 6.24 -2.43 -16.38
N ILE A 13 6.19 -2.53 -15.04
CA ILE A 13 7.32 -2.90 -14.19
C ILE A 13 6.98 -4.21 -13.49
N THR A 14 7.75 -5.26 -13.75
CA THR A 14 7.69 -6.55 -13.06
C THR A 14 9.10 -6.94 -12.60
N LYS A 15 9.21 -8.06 -11.89
CA LYS A 15 10.53 -8.61 -11.52
C LYS A 15 11.37 -8.96 -12.75
N GLU A 16 10.71 -9.44 -13.82
CA GLU A 16 11.36 -9.96 -15.01
C GLU A 16 11.69 -8.84 -16.01
N LYS A 17 10.76 -7.91 -16.20
CA LYS A 17 10.90 -6.89 -17.25
C LYS A 17 10.32 -5.54 -16.88
N TRP A 18 10.93 -4.51 -17.45
CA TRP A 18 10.44 -3.13 -17.45
C TRP A 18 10.27 -2.71 -18.89
N VAL A 19 9.05 -2.54 -19.34
CA VAL A 19 8.75 -2.35 -20.76
C VAL A 19 7.67 -1.31 -21.00
N TYR A 20 7.82 -0.58 -22.09
CA TYR A 20 6.76 0.17 -22.77
C TYR A 20 6.19 -0.70 -23.87
N THR A 21 4.87 -0.78 -23.97
CA THR A 21 4.21 -1.45 -25.10
C THR A 21 3.68 -0.36 -26.04
N ASP A 22 4.14 -0.38 -27.29
CA ASP A 22 3.71 0.59 -28.29
C ASP A 22 2.30 0.30 -28.84
N THR A 23 1.85 1.10 -29.79
CA THR A 23 0.51 0.96 -30.40
C THR A 23 0.35 -0.28 -31.27
N LEU A 24 1.46 -0.93 -31.66
CA LEU A 24 1.50 -2.14 -32.44
C LEU A 24 1.62 -3.39 -31.55
N GLY A 25 1.71 -3.21 -30.24
CA GLY A 25 1.87 -4.30 -29.27
C GLY A 25 3.32 -4.75 -29.08
N GLN A 26 4.31 -4.04 -29.65
CA GLN A 26 5.72 -4.34 -29.47
C GLN A 26 6.19 -3.88 -28.08
N GLU A 27 6.84 -4.76 -27.33
CA GLU A 27 7.48 -4.44 -26.07
C GLU A 27 8.87 -3.84 -26.29
N ILE A 28 9.07 -2.63 -25.78
CA ILE A 28 10.33 -1.90 -25.86
C ILE A 28 10.90 -1.79 -24.44
N PRO A 29 12.09 -2.31 -24.17
CA PRO A 29 12.67 -2.31 -22.85
C PRO A 29 13.05 -0.89 -22.40
N VAL A 30 12.85 -0.62 -21.11
CA VAL A 30 13.35 0.58 -20.43
C VAL A 30 14.83 0.36 -20.08
N ASP A 31 15.66 1.36 -20.37
CA ASP A 31 17.03 1.38 -19.83
C ASP A 31 16.97 1.69 -18.32
N LYS A 32 17.31 0.68 -17.52
CA LYS A 32 17.27 0.80 -16.06
C LYS A 32 18.40 1.65 -15.47
N ASN A 33 19.39 2.05 -16.26
CA ASN A 33 20.47 2.91 -15.78
C ASN A 33 20.02 4.35 -15.61
N ASP A 34 19.04 4.81 -16.39
CA ASP A 34 18.55 6.19 -16.35
C ASP A 34 17.05 6.33 -16.58
N PHE A 35 16.32 5.22 -16.58
CA PHE A 35 14.89 5.16 -16.85
C PHE A 35 14.49 5.80 -18.18
N SER A 36 15.22 5.52 -19.25
CA SER A 36 14.91 6.02 -20.59
C SER A 36 14.35 4.95 -21.52
N LEU A 37 13.73 5.40 -22.64
CA LEU A 37 13.32 4.54 -23.76
C LEU A 37 14.08 4.93 -25.01
N THR A 38 14.29 3.97 -25.92
CA THR A 38 14.73 4.27 -27.29
C THR A 38 13.61 3.89 -28.25
N LEU A 39 12.98 4.88 -28.87
CA LEU A 39 11.93 4.70 -29.87
C LEU A 39 12.42 5.23 -31.21
N GLU A 40 12.36 4.41 -32.26
CA GLU A 40 12.79 4.78 -33.62
C GLU A 40 14.21 5.40 -33.64
N GLY A 41 15.10 4.86 -32.82
CA GLY A 41 16.47 5.35 -32.70
C GLY A 41 16.66 6.65 -31.90
N LYS A 42 15.58 7.21 -31.34
CA LYS A 42 15.62 8.40 -30.50
C LYS A 42 15.51 8.02 -29.04
N LYS A 43 16.41 8.53 -28.22
CA LYS A 43 16.33 8.39 -26.77
C LYS A 43 15.27 9.35 -26.21
N ILE A 44 14.35 8.80 -25.41
CA ILE A 44 13.30 9.53 -24.68
C ILE A 44 13.61 9.44 -23.21
N THR A 45 13.73 10.58 -22.56
CA THR A 45 13.84 10.73 -21.10
C THR A 45 12.53 11.27 -20.55
N PHE A 46 12.28 11.06 -19.26
CA PHE A 46 11.04 11.44 -18.60
C PHE A 46 11.24 12.57 -17.61
N ASP A 47 10.36 13.57 -17.64
CA ASP A 47 10.35 14.69 -16.69
C ASP A 47 9.81 14.26 -15.33
N CYS A 48 8.93 13.25 -15.29
CA CYS A 48 8.33 12.74 -14.06
C CYS A 48 7.73 11.34 -14.28
N ALA A 49 7.83 10.50 -13.28
CA ALA A 49 7.12 9.22 -13.20
C ALA A 49 5.85 9.36 -12.37
N PHE A 50 4.69 9.03 -12.95
CA PHE A 50 3.44 8.89 -12.21
C PHE A 50 3.31 7.45 -11.73
N ASN A 51 3.48 7.23 -10.42
CA ASN A 51 3.38 5.90 -9.84
C ASN A 51 1.91 5.49 -9.65
N ALA A 52 1.52 4.41 -10.31
CA ALA A 52 0.20 3.79 -10.21
C ALA A 52 0.29 2.30 -9.83
N ILE A 53 1.40 1.89 -9.23
CA ILE A 53 1.65 0.49 -8.84
C ILE A 53 1.20 0.31 -7.40
N HIS A 54 0.28 -0.63 -7.15
CA HIS A 54 -0.10 -1.07 -5.82
C HIS A 54 0.91 -2.09 -5.26
N GLY A 55 1.16 -2.02 -3.96
CA GLY A 55 2.08 -2.92 -3.26
C GLY A 55 3.54 -2.71 -3.69
N THR A 56 4.32 -3.77 -3.56
CA THR A 56 5.73 -3.81 -3.98
C THR A 56 5.84 -3.87 -5.51
N PRO A 57 6.73 -3.08 -6.15
CA PRO A 57 7.70 -2.12 -5.58
C PRO A 57 7.18 -0.67 -5.51
N GLY A 58 5.90 -0.41 -5.71
CA GLY A 58 5.34 0.93 -5.87
C GLY A 58 5.11 1.69 -4.56
N GLU A 59 4.75 0.98 -3.48
CA GLU A 59 4.32 1.59 -2.22
C GLU A 59 5.32 1.39 -1.06
N ASP A 60 6.32 0.53 -1.23
CA ASP A 60 7.27 0.12 -0.19
C ASP A 60 8.59 0.90 -0.17
N GLY A 61 8.73 1.94 -0.99
CA GLY A 61 9.93 2.76 -1.08
C GLY A 61 10.94 2.33 -2.14
N ASN A 62 10.82 1.13 -2.72
CA ASN A 62 11.80 0.62 -3.68
C ASN A 62 11.87 1.46 -4.96
N LEU A 63 10.74 1.76 -5.59
CA LEU A 63 10.71 2.63 -6.77
C LEU A 63 11.12 4.05 -6.43
N GLN A 64 10.70 4.57 -5.29
CA GLN A 64 11.09 5.91 -4.84
C GLN A 64 12.62 6.03 -4.69
N ALA A 65 13.28 4.99 -4.15
CA ALA A 65 14.73 4.92 -4.05
C ALA A 65 15.39 4.88 -5.43
N TYR A 66 14.91 4.00 -6.31
CA TYR A 66 15.42 3.88 -7.68
C TYR A 66 15.31 5.21 -8.44
N PHE A 67 14.13 5.85 -8.44
CA PHE A 67 13.93 7.11 -9.13
C PHE A 67 14.77 8.26 -8.54
N ALA A 68 15.00 8.26 -7.24
CA ALA A 68 15.92 9.21 -6.62
C ALA A 68 17.36 9.04 -7.10
N LEU A 69 17.82 7.78 -7.29
CA LEU A 69 19.18 7.49 -7.79
C LEU A 69 19.36 7.89 -9.26
N VAL A 70 18.35 7.67 -10.11
CA VAL A 70 18.44 8.04 -11.54
C VAL A 70 18.02 9.50 -11.81
N GLY A 71 17.62 10.25 -10.77
CA GLY A 71 17.31 11.67 -10.88
C GLY A 71 15.97 11.99 -11.57
N VAL A 72 15.04 11.04 -11.69
CA VAL A 72 13.72 11.26 -12.26
C VAL A 72 12.71 11.50 -11.12
N PRO A 73 12.01 12.65 -11.08
CA PRO A 73 10.96 12.87 -10.09
C PRO A 73 9.84 11.81 -10.17
N ILE A 74 9.35 11.39 -9.01
CA ILE A 74 8.24 10.43 -8.92
C ILE A 74 7.12 11.00 -8.05
N THR A 75 5.86 10.74 -8.43
CA THR A 75 4.71 11.11 -7.60
C THR A 75 4.58 10.20 -6.38
N GLY A 76 4.15 10.77 -5.25
CA GLY A 76 3.94 10.05 -3.99
C GLY A 76 4.81 10.54 -2.86
N CYS A 77 4.97 9.70 -1.85
CA CYS A 77 5.81 9.98 -0.68
C CYS A 77 7.29 9.79 -0.99
N SER A 78 8.16 10.28 -0.10
CA SER A 78 9.59 9.95 -0.14
C SER A 78 9.83 8.45 0.11
N MET A 79 10.98 7.94 -0.27
CA MET A 79 11.37 6.55 -0.04
C MET A 79 11.16 6.13 1.43
N TYR A 80 11.67 6.93 2.37
CA TYR A 80 11.53 6.64 3.80
C TYR A 80 10.08 6.63 4.27
N ALA A 81 9.27 7.62 3.86
CA ALA A 81 7.86 7.66 4.25
C ALA A 81 7.09 6.47 3.66
N SER A 82 7.34 6.11 2.39
CA SER A 82 6.71 4.95 1.76
C SER A 82 7.08 3.66 2.48
N ALA A 83 8.36 3.40 2.73
CA ALA A 83 8.83 2.20 3.42
C ALA A 83 8.24 2.10 4.84
N LEU A 84 8.27 3.20 5.61
CA LEU A 84 7.73 3.25 6.96
C LEU A 84 6.22 2.99 6.99
N THR A 85 5.45 3.66 6.14
CA THR A 85 3.99 3.56 6.17
C THR A 85 3.46 2.26 5.55
N PHE A 86 4.23 1.60 4.70
CA PHE A 86 3.91 0.28 4.17
C PHE A 86 4.09 -0.83 5.23
N ASN A 87 5.00 -0.64 6.19
CA ASN A 87 5.22 -1.52 7.33
C ASN A 87 4.33 -1.08 8.51
N LYS A 88 3.20 -1.77 8.73
CA LYS A 88 2.22 -1.41 9.76
C LYS A 88 2.79 -1.38 11.16
N ARG A 89 3.61 -2.38 11.51
CA ARG A 89 4.28 -2.51 12.82
C ARG A 89 5.19 -1.33 13.12
N ASP A 90 6.04 -0.98 12.15
CA ASP A 90 7.00 0.11 12.31
C ASP A 90 6.29 1.46 12.34
N MET A 91 5.30 1.66 11.47
CA MET A 91 4.47 2.86 11.48
C MET A 91 3.79 3.06 12.84
N LEU A 92 3.14 2.05 13.39
CA LEU A 92 2.48 2.15 14.70
C LEU A 92 3.49 2.41 15.83
N SER A 93 4.69 1.84 15.73
CA SER A 93 5.78 2.07 16.69
C SER A 93 6.26 3.52 16.67
N VAL A 94 6.39 4.10 15.48
CA VAL A 94 6.77 5.52 15.30
C VAL A 94 5.65 6.46 15.77
N LEU A 95 4.39 6.14 15.52
CA LEU A 95 3.24 6.99 15.92
C LEU A 95 3.01 7.03 17.44
N LYS A 96 3.42 5.97 18.15
CA LYS A 96 3.22 5.85 19.60
C LYS A 96 3.76 7.03 20.42
N PRO A 97 5.02 7.46 20.30
CA PRO A 97 5.59 8.56 21.09
C PRO A 97 4.95 9.93 20.76
N TYR A 98 4.27 10.05 19.60
CA TYR A 98 3.55 11.27 19.24
C TYR A 98 2.14 11.33 19.84
N GLY A 99 1.73 10.33 20.63
CA GLY A 99 0.39 10.28 21.25
C GLY A 99 -0.76 10.09 20.27
N ILE A 100 -0.48 9.62 19.05
CA ILE A 100 -1.51 9.36 18.02
C ILE A 100 -2.28 8.09 18.43
N PRO A 101 -3.62 8.17 18.58
CA PRO A 101 -4.45 7.02 18.89
C PRO A 101 -4.29 5.92 17.83
N ARG A 102 -4.19 4.68 18.29
CA ARG A 102 -4.04 3.50 17.45
C ARG A 102 -4.64 2.27 18.13
N ALA A 103 -4.95 1.27 17.34
CA ALA A 103 -5.41 -0.02 17.84
C ALA A 103 -4.35 -0.67 18.75
N LYS A 104 -4.80 -1.45 19.75
CA LYS A 104 -3.91 -2.38 20.44
C LYS A 104 -3.49 -3.44 19.45
N ALA A 105 -2.22 -3.82 19.50
CA ALA A 105 -1.67 -4.77 18.55
C ALA A 105 -0.79 -5.82 19.22
N TYR A 106 -0.81 -7.02 18.63
CA TYR A 106 0.08 -8.12 18.92
C TYR A 106 0.88 -8.44 17.65
N TYR A 107 2.17 -8.72 17.78
CA TYR A 107 3.09 -8.91 16.65
C TYR A 107 3.64 -10.33 16.66
N LEU A 108 3.71 -10.93 15.46
CA LEU A 108 4.27 -12.27 15.26
C LEU A 108 5.27 -12.26 14.11
N ASN A 109 6.38 -12.98 14.28
CA ASN A 109 7.25 -13.35 13.19
C ASN A 109 7.03 -14.83 12.83
N GLN A 110 7.22 -15.17 11.57
CA GLN A 110 7.07 -16.54 11.10
C GLN A 110 8.02 -17.48 11.85
N GLY A 111 7.47 -18.61 12.36
CA GLY A 111 8.24 -19.59 13.14
C GLY A 111 8.34 -19.31 14.64
N GLU A 112 7.87 -18.16 15.12
CA GLU A 112 7.79 -17.90 16.56
C GLU A 112 6.59 -18.61 17.18
N PRO A 113 6.74 -19.21 18.37
CA PRO A 113 5.60 -19.75 19.11
C PRO A 113 4.69 -18.63 19.60
N PHE A 114 3.39 -18.86 19.57
CA PHE A 114 2.39 -17.91 20.08
C PHE A 114 1.32 -18.59 20.90
N SER A 115 0.58 -17.81 21.66
CA SER A 115 -0.58 -18.26 22.44
C SER A 115 -1.80 -17.46 22.02
N THR A 116 -2.78 -18.11 21.41
CA THR A 116 -4.04 -17.50 21.01
C THR A 116 -4.76 -16.84 22.17
N ARG A 117 -4.64 -17.42 23.38
CA ARG A 117 -5.18 -16.83 24.62
C ARG A 117 -4.51 -15.47 24.96
N GLU A 118 -3.20 -15.36 24.79
CA GLU A 118 -2.48 -14.10 25.03
C GLU A 118 -2.80 -13.05 23.98
N ILE A 119 -2.97 -13.47 22.72
CA ILE A 119 -3.45 -12.60 21.64
C ILE A 119 -4.81 -12.02 22.02
N ILE A 120 -5.80 -12.87 22.35
CA ILE A 120 -7.15 -12.44 22.74
C ILE A 120 -7.11 -11.52 23.97
N LYS A 121 -6.29 -11.82 24.96
CA LYS A 121 -6.12 -10.96 26.14
C LYS A 121 -5.61 -9.58 25.79
N THR A 122 -4.79 -9.46 24.75
CA THR A 122 -4.18 -8.19 24.29
C THR A 122 -5.13 -7.38 23.45
N VAL A 123 -5.75 -7.99 22.44
CA VAL A 123 -6.51 -7.27 21.39
C VAL A 123 -8.01 -7.45 21.50
N GLY A 124 -8.49 -8.47 22.22
CA GLY A 124 -9.92 -8.80 22.31
C GLY A 124 -10.46 -9.50 21.06
N LEU A 125 -11.78 -9.72 21.04
CA LEU A 125 -12.55 -10.24 19.90
C LEU A 125 -13.75 -9.35 19.61
N PRO A 126 -14.16 -9.16 18.34
CA PRO A 126 -13.42 -9.62 17.18
C PRO A 126 -12.10 -8.87 16.99
N CYS A 127 -11.15 -9.44 16.24
CA CYS A 127 -9.89 -8.79 15.92
C CYS A 127 -9.55 -8.96 14.43
N PHE A 128 -8.56 -8.19 13.96
CA PHE A 128 -8.02 -8.32 12.62
C PHE A 128 -6.64 -8.94 12.65
N VAL A 129 -6.43 -9.98 11.84
CA VAL A 129 -5.12 -10.56 11.55
C VAL A 129 -4.66 -10.09 10.19
N LYS A 130 -3.47 -9.51 10.09
CA LYS A 130 -3.01 -8.84 8.86
C LYS A 130 -1.56 -9.17 8.56
N ALA A 131 -1.25 -9.40 7.30
CA ALA A 131 0.12 -9.33 6.80
C ALA A 131 0.69 -7.92 7.07
N ASN A 132 1.92 -7.84 7.59
CA ASN A 132 2.51 -6.58 8.04
C ASN A 132 2.78 -5.63 6.87
N ARG A 133 3.41 -6.14 5.80
CA ARG A 133 3.79 -5.38 4.59
C ARG A 133 2.93 -5.78 3.41
N SER A 134 1.68 -5.34 3.42
CA SER A 134 0.73 -5.58 2.34
C SER A 134 -0.25 -4.41 2.23
N GLY A 135 -0.76 -4.19 1.03
CA GLY A 135 -1.78 -3.20 0.70
C GLY A 135 -3.09 -3.85 0.27
N SER A 136 -4.07 -3.02 -0.11
CA SER A 136 -5.33 -3.45 -0.74
C SER A 136 -6.12 -4.53 0.01
N SER A 137 -5.97 -4.63 1.32
CA SER A 137 -6.55 -5.67 2.18
C SER A 137 -6.14 -7.12 1.83
N ILE A 138 -5.04 -7.29 1.06
CA ILE A 138 -4.47 -8.62 0.81
C ILE A 138 -3.83 -9.12 2.11
N GLY A 139 -4.13 -10.36 2.50
CA GLY A 139 -3.65 -10.94 3.76
C GLY A 139 -4.28 -10.30 5.01
N VAL A 140 -5.52 -9.80 4.91
CA VAL A 140 -6.30 -9.25 6.03
C VAL A 140 -7.50 -10.15 6.29
N PHE A 141 -7.63 -10.61 7.53
CA PHE A 141 -8.69 -11.51 7.97
C PHE A 141 -9.29 -11.01 9.27
N LYS A 142 -10.61 -11.07 9.41
CA LYS A 142 -11.33 -10.77 10.64
C LYS A 142 -11.63 -12.07 11.38
N ALA A 143 -11.22 -12.16 12.62
CA ALA A 143 -11.43 -13.29 13.50
C ALA A 143 -12.51 -12.94 14.54
N TYR A 144 -13.55 -13.76 14.64
CA TYR A 144 -14.67 -13.56 15.55
C TYR A 144 -14.54 -14.41 16.82
N ASP A 145 -13.85 -15.54 16.72
CA ASP A 145 -13.58 -16.43 17.82
C ASP A 145 -12.13 -16.95 17.84
N GLU A 146 -11.81 -17.71 18.88
CA GLU A 146 -10.46 -18.25 19.09
C GLU A 146 -10.00 -19.15 17.92
N LYS A 147 -10.90 -19.90 17.31
CA LYS A 147 -10.58 -20.87 16.23
C LYS A 147 -10.22 -20.17 14.92
N ASP A 148 -10.78 -18.98 14.70
CA ASP A 148 -10.49 -18.20 13.48
C ASP A 148 -9.05 -17.67 13.50
N ILE A 149 -8.48 -17.39 14.67
CA ILE A 149 -7.18 -16.71 14.81
C ILE A 149 -6.06 -17.54 14.21
N ASP A 150 -5.96 -18.81 14.54
CA ASP A 150 -4.86 -19.68 14.07
C ASP A 150 -4.88 -19.80 12.56
N GLN A 151 -6.05 -20.04 11.97
CA GLN A 151 -6.20 -20.10 10.51
C GLN A 151 -5.90 -18.77 9.83
N ALA A 152 -6.31 -17.66 10.45
CA ALA A 152 -6.04 -16.33 9.91
C ALA A 152 -4.53 -15.99 9.95
N ILE A 153 -3.82 -16.42 11.01
CA ILE A 153 -2.36 -16.26 11.12
C ILE A 153 -1.65 -17.06 10.03
N GLU A 154 -2.02 -18.33 9.83
CA GLU A 154 -1.43 -19.17 8.78
C GLU A 154 -1.59 -18.51 7.40
N LYS A 155 -2.80 -18.07 7.05
CA LYS A 155 -3.08 -17.40 5.79
C LYS A 155 -2.35 -16.05 5.64
N ALA A 156 -2.19 -15.29 6.72
CA ALA A 156 -1.45 -14.04 6.69
C ALA A 156 0.06 -14.26 6.45
N PHE A 157 0.61 -15.36 7.00
CA PHE A 157 2.00 -15.76 6.74
C PHE A 157 2.26 -16.26 5.32
N GLU A 158 1.24 -16.62 4.54
CA GLU A 158 1.39 -16.88 3.11
C GLU A 158 1.75 -15.60 2.33
N VAL A 159 1.42 -14.42 2.90
CA VAL A 159 1.62 -13.11 2.26
C VAL A 159 2.89 -12.42 2.76
N ASP A 160 3.19 -12.49 4.06
CA ASP A 160 4.36 -11.83 4.68
C ASP A 160 4.92 -12.70 5.81
N THR A 161 6.20 -12.62 6.06
CA THR A 161 6.89 -13.26 7.19
C THR A 161 6.63 -12.59 8.54
N GLU A 162 5.95 -11.46 8.54
CA GLU A 162 5.52 -10.72 9.72
C GLU A 162 4.00 -10.53 9.70
N VAL A 163 3.36 -10.76 10.83
CA VAL A 163 1.91 -10.62 11.02
C VAL A 163 1.64 -9.67 12.17
N ILE A 164 0.65 -8.80 12.00
CA ILE A 164 0.10 -7.94 13.04
C ILE A 164 -1.35 -8.35 13.33
N ILE A 165 -1.69 -8.50 14.61
CA ILE A 165 -3.06 -8.73 15.04
C ILE A 165 -3.52 -7.50 15.81
N GLU A 166 -4.65 -6.90 15.41
CA GLU A 166 -5.15 -5.64 15.95
C GLU A 166 -6.56 -5.79 16.49
N GLU A 167 -6.86 -5.06 17.58
CA GLU A 167 -8.23 -4.95 18.08
C GLU A 167 -9.16 -4.35 17.01
N PHE A 168 -10.41 -4.80 17.03
CA PHE A 168 -11.45 -4.18 16.20
C PHE A 168 -11.86 -2.82 16.78
N LEU A 169 -11.63 -1.78 16.02
CA LEU A 169 -12.11 -0.43 16.37
C LEU A 169 -13.50 -0.22 15.79
N LYS A 170 -14.49 -0.09 16.67
CA LYS A 170 -15.86 0.24 16.27
C LYS A 170 -15.94 1.73 15.93
N GLY A 171 -16.40 2.05 14.71
CA GLY A 171 -16.54 3.43 14.28
C GLY A 171 -16.84 3.55 12.80
N THR A 172 -16.74 4.76 12.28
CA THR A 172 -16.89 5.05 10.84
C THR A 172 -15.52 4.99 10.18
N GLU A 173 -15.39 4.23 9.09
CA GLU A 173 -14.18 4.20 8.29
C GLU A 173 -14.11 5.42 7.38
N VAL A 174 -12.97 6.10 7.37
CA VAL A 174 -12.78 7.31 6.57
C VAL A 174 -11.44 7.28 5.85
N SER A 175 -11.39 7.95 4.69
CA SER A 175 -10.18 8.24 3.95
C SER A 175 -9.94 9.75 3.90
N VAL A 176 -8.68 10.16 4.09
CA VAL A 176 -8.29 11.58 4.07
C VAL A 176 -7.05 11.74 3.21
N GLY A 177 -7.18 12.45 2.09
CA GLY A 177 -6.07 12.77 1.22
C GLY A 177 -5.25 13.96 1.74
N VAL A 178 -3.93 13.89 1.63
CA VAL A 178 -3.03 14.97 1.98
C VAL A 178 -2.00 15.15 0.86
N ILE A 179 -1.79 16.39 0.41
CA ILE A 179 -0.75 16.73 -0.57
C ILE A 179 0.06 17.94 -0.12
N THR A 180 1.27 18.06 -0.66
CA THR A 180 2.03 19.31 -0.63
C THR A 180 1.87 20.02 -1.97
N TYR A 181 1.27 21.21 -1.96
CA TYR A 181 1.03 22.00 -3.14
C TYR A 181 1.61 23.41 -2.95
N HIS A 182 2.51 23.83 -3.84
CA HIS A 182 3.27 25.09 -3.70
C HIS A 182 3.92 25.27 -2.31
N GLY A 183 4.56 24.19 -1.80
CA GLY A 183 5.26 24.19 -0.51
C GLY A 183 4.34 24.19 0.73
N LYS A 184 3.01 24.15 0.55
CA LYS A 184 2.02 24.12 1.64
C LYS A 184 1.31 22.78 1.69
N LYS A 185 1.18 22.21 2.88
CA LYS A 185 0.35 21.01 3.09
C LYS A 185 -1.13 21.37 2.93
N ARG A 186 -1.85 20.59 2.17
CA ARG A 186 -3.30 20.65 2.01
C ARG A 186 -3.91 19.32 2.39
N VAL A 187 -4.89 19.37 3.26
CA VAL A 187 -5.71 18.23 3.64
C VAL A 187 -7.02 18.34 2.88
N PHE A 188 -7.40 17.28 2.19
CA PHE A 188 -8.66 17.22 1.46
C PHE A 188 -9.85 16.92 2.39
N PRO A 189 -11.08 17.14 1.93
CA PRO A 189 -12.28 16.72 2.68
C PRO A 189 -12.21 15.25 3.06
N ILE A 190 -12.81 14.93 4.21
CA ILE A 190 -12.90 13.57 4.71
C ILE A 190 -13.92 12.82 3.85
N THR A 191 -13.53 11.65 3.33
CA THR A 191 -14.43 10.74 2.60
C THR A 191 -14.82 9.59 3.52
N GLU A 192 -16.11 9.43 3.78
CA GLU A 192 -16.64 8.26 4.48
C GLU A 192 -16.68 7.05 3.54
N ILE A 193 -16.24 5.90 4.04
CA ILE A 193 -16.27 4.62 3.34
C ILE A 193 -17.41 3.79 3.94
N VAL A 194 -18.45 3.57 3.15
CA VAL A 194 -19.57 2.70 3.51
C VAL A 194 -19.43 1.39 2.74
N SER A 195 -18.99 0.33 3.42
CA SER A 195 -18.84 -1.01 2.85
C SER A 195 -20.14 -1.81 2.98
N GLU A 196 -20.51 -2.56 1.94
CA GLU A 196 -21.59 -3.56 2.00
C GLU A 196 -21.09 -4.85 2.68
N ASN A 197 -19.77 -5.07 2.71
CA ASN A 197 -19.14 -6.18 3.41
C ASN A 197 -18.91 -5.81 4.89
N ASP A 198 -18.62 -6.80 5.72
CA ASP A 198 -18.35 -6.64 7.14
C ASP A 198 -17.18 -5.67 7.45
N PHE A 199 -16.26 -5.52 6.51
CA PHE A 199 -15.19 -4.51 6.53
C PHE A 199 -14.78 -4.13 5.09
N PHE A 200 -13.95 -3.11 4.92
CA PHE A 200 -13.47 -2.64 3.63
C PHE A 200 -12.37 -3.57 3.08
N ASP A 201 -12.79 -4.75 2.65
CA ASP A 201 -11.95 -5.79 2.07
C ASP A 201 -11.59 -5.52 0.60
N TYR A 202 -10.88 -6.47 -0.03
CA TYR A 202 -10.47 -6.36 -1.42
C TYR A 202 -11.68 -6.25 -2.38
N GLU A 203 -12.75 -7.02 -2.13
CA GLU A 203 -13.94 -6.98 -2.97
C GLU A 203 -14.68 -5.63 -2.84
N ALA A 204 -14.79 -5.11 -1.62
CA ALA A 204 -15.38 -3.80 -1.40
C ALA A 204 -14.61 -2.69 -2.12
N LYS A 205 -13.26 -2.80 -2.18
CA LYS A 205 -12.40 -1.81 -2.84
C LYS A 205 -12.48 -1.82 -4.36
N TYR A 206 -12.59 -3.00 -4.98
CA TYR A 206 -12.37 -3.14 -6.43
C TYR A 206 -13.57 -3.71 -7.20
N GLN A 207 -14.61 -4.21 -6.51
CA GLN A 207 -15.78 -4.82 -7.15
C GLN A 207 -17.08 -4.04 -6.92
N GLY A 208 -16.98 -2.78 -6.49
CA GLY A 208 -18.14 -1.88 -6.37
C GLY A 208 -19.06 -2.17 -5.18
N LYS A 209 -18.56 -2.89 -4.14
CA LYS A 209 -19.29 -3.17 -2.90
C LYS A 209 -19.08 -2.13 -1.81
N SER A 210 -18.73 -0.92 -2.20
CA SER A 210 -18.59 0.22 -1.29
C SER A 210 -19.08 1.50 -1.93
N LYS A 211 -19.48 2.45 -1.08
CA LYS A 211 -19.80 3.83 -1.46
C LYS A 211 -18.81 4.77 -0.77
N GLU A 212 -18.31 5.72 -1.52
CA GLU A 212 -17.46 6.79 -1.03
C GLU A 212 -18.28 8.07 -0.98
N ILE A 213 -18.44 8.64 0.22
CA ILE A 213 -19.25 9.84 0.46
C ILE A 213 -18.31 10.96 0.90
N THR A 214 -18.14 11.95 0.01
CA THR A 214 -17.35 13.15 0.29
C THR A 214 -18.31 14.35 0.34
N PRO A 215 -18.20 15.24 1.37
CA PRO A 215 -19.02 16.46 1.47
C PRO A 215 -18.84 17.41 0.31
#